data_e7a2b18f09f4fb75979dc5f2fc314f76
#
_entry.id   e7a2b18f09f4fb75979dc5f2fc314f76
#
_cell.length_a   1.000
_cell.length_b   1.000
_cell.length_c   1.000
_cell.angle_alpha   90.00
_cell.angle_beta   90.00
_cell.angle_gamma   90.00
#
_symmetry.space_group_name_H-M   'P 1'
#
loop_
_entity.id
_entity.type
_entity.pdbx_description
1 polymer ?
#
loop_
_entity_poly.entity_id
_entity_poly.type
_entity_poly.pdbx_seq_one_letter_code
_entity_poly.pdbx_strand_id
1 'polypeptide(L)'
;MNLFNFTANFGSEEACRLHFKEQRDKIGVECKCGSKEHFWIQSRWSYECKKCRSRISLRSGTIMQSSKLSFLTWYKTMFLMSATKKGFSSKEIQKQLGQKRYEPVWAMVHKLRKAMGNRDARYTLEGMIEFDEGYFTVESSEIEQEKGIRGRGAVGKENVAIMAESTVLEDVESGKKSTQCRYFKAKVLTDHTAEQINQTIQESIDEKSIVFTDKSTSYIDISKFVELHITEKSNKETTKETLKWVHITISNAKRNLLGNYHKIKGKYLQLYLNEFVYKLNRRYFEEKLFDRLVIANITGL
;
A
#
# COMPACT_ATOMS: atom_id res chain seq x y z
N MET A 1 3.86 3.83 17.85
CA MET A 1 3.31 3.15 19.07
C MET A 1 4.23 2.01 19.45
N ASN A 2 4.71 1.97 20.70
CA ASN A 2 5.51 0.86 21.20
C ASN A 2 4.62 -0.23 21.84
N LEU A 3 5.21 -1.38 22.20
CA LEU A 3 4.48 -2.53 22.74
C LEU A 3 3.78 -2.22 24.08
N PHE A 4 4.42 -1.45 24.96
CA PHE A 4 3.86 -1.10 26.28
C PHE A 4 2.63 -0.21 26.10
N ASN A 5 2.72 0.83 25.27
CA ASN A 5 1.61 1.72 24.95
C ASN A 5 0.46 0.96 24.27
N PHE A 6 0.79 0.02 23.36
CA PHE A 6 -0.23 -0.82 22.74
C PHE A 6 -0.96 -1.66 23.78
N THR A 7 -0.24 -2.34 24.66
CA THR A 7 -0.84 -3.22 25.68
C THR A 7 -1.68 -2.42 26.69
N ALA A 8 -1.22 -1.24 27.10
CA ALA A 8 -1.95 -0.36 28.00
C ALA A 8 -3.27 0.13 27.38
N ASN A 9 -3.25 0.53 26.10
CA ASN A 9 -4.42 1.15 25.45
C ASN A 9 -5.37 0.13 24.82
N PHE A 10 -4.86 -1.02 24.33
CA PHE A 10 -5.60 -1.98 23.52
C PHE A 10 -5.48 -3.43 24.03
N GLY A 11 -5.32 -3.59 25.37
CA GLY A 11 -5.17 -4.90 26.00
C GLY A 11 -6.45 -5.74 26.04
N SER A 12 -7.63 -5.16 25.78
CA SER A 12 -8.92 -5.85 25.81
C SER A 12 -9.71 -5.72 24.52
N GLU A 13 -10.63 -6.66 24.27
CA GLU A 13 -11.56 -6.62 23.14
C GLU A 13 -12.44 -5.37 23.19
N GLU A 14 -12.86 -4.97 24.39
CA GLU A 14 -13.71 -3.79 24.59
C GLU A 14 -12.97 -2.49 24.26
N ALA A 15 -11.75 -2.32 24.74
CA ALA A 15 -10.92 -1.15 24.44
C ALA A 15 -10.70 -1.00 22.92
N CYS A 16 -10.46 -2.11 22.21
CA CYS A 16 -10.32 -2.10 20.75
C CYS A 16 -11.62 -1.68 20.06
N ARG A 17 -12.79 -2.18 20.53
CA ARG A 17 -14.10 -1.81 19.97
C ARG A 17 -14.44 -0.34 20.21
N LEU A 18 -14.17 0.19 21.41
CA LEU A 18 -14.41 1.58 21.75
C LEU A 18 -13.57 2.51 20.88
N HIS A 19 -12.28 2.25 20.78
CA HIS A 19 -11.41 3.03 19.90
C HIS A 19 -11.84 2.96 18.43
N PHE A 20 -12.17 1.77 17.94
CA PHE A 20 -12.64 1.61 16.56
C PHE A 20 -13.94 2.37 16.31
N LYS A 21 -14.87 2.34 17.26
CA LYS A 21 -16.10 3.13 17.22
C LYS A 21 -15.80 4.62 17.15
N GLU A 22 -14.93 5.11 18.02
CA GLU A 22 -14.51 6.52 18.06
C GLU A 22 -13.94 6.99 16.71
N GLN A 23 -13.03 6.21 16.12
CA GLN A 23 -12.49 6.53 14.80
C GLN A 23 -13.57 6.50 13.71
N ARG A 24 -14.50 5.57 13.82
CA ARG A 24 -15.60 5.43 12.87
C ARG A 24 -16.61 6.57 12.99
N ASP A 25 -16.87 7.06 14.20
CA ASP A 25 -17.73 8.23 14.44
C ASP A 25 -17.13 9.50 13.82
N LYS A 26 -15.79 9.68 13.93
CA LYS A 26 -15.07 10.80 13.30
C LYS A 26 -15.16 10.79 11.77
N ILE A 27 -15.16 9.60 11.17
CA ILE A 27 -15.26 9.42 9.71
C ILE A 27 -16.72 9.56 9.25
N GLY A 28 -17.67 9.20 10.10
CA GLY A 28 -19.08 9.13 9.81
C GLY A 28 -19.54 7.73 9.38
N VAL A 29 -20.79 7.43 9.69
CA VAL A 29 -21.46 6.19 9.28
C VAL A 29 -22.64 6.56 8.40
N GLU A 30 -22.71 5.95 7.22
CA GLU A 30 -23.81 6.16 6.29
C GLU A 30 -24.67 4.90 6.17
N CYS A 31 -25.98 5.07 6.27
CA CYS A 31 -26.95 4.01 6.10
C CYS A 31 -27.23 3.78 4.61
N LYS A 32 -27.69 2.58 4.25
CA LYS A 32 -28.15 2.25 2.89
C LYS A 32 -29.26 3.17 2.37
N CYS A 33 -30.02 3.83 3.27
CA CYS A 33 -31.02 4.83 2.90
C CYS A 33 -30.47 6.25 2.75
N GLY A 34 -29.14 6.44 2.78
CA GLY A 34 -28.46 7.72 2.66
C GLY A 34 -28.42 8.56 3.97
N SER A 35 -29.08 8.11 5.04
CA SER A 35 -29.05 8.84 6.32
C SER A 35 -27.71 8.68 7.02
N LYS A 36 -27.21 9.79 7.60
CA LYS A 36 -26.00 9.83 8.43
C LYS A 36 -26.31 9.89 9.93
N GLU A 37 -27.58 9.96 10.31
CA GLU A 37 -28.00 10.02 11.69
C GLU A 37 -28.34 8.65 12.26
N HIS A 38 -27.70 8.30 13.39
CA HIS A 38 -27.83 7.01 14.01
C HIS A 38 -27.93 7.12 15.53
N PHE A 39 -28.66 6.15 16.14
CA PHE A 39 -28.54 5.82 17.56
C PHE A 39 -27.43 4.79 17.74
N TRP A 40 -26.65 4.89 18.82
CA TRP A 40 -25.72 3.86 19.20
C TRP A 40 -26.36 2.89 20.20
N ILE A 41 -26.30 1.59 19.90
CA ILE A 41 -26.80 0.52 20.77
C ILE A 41 -25.61 -0.20 21.38
N GLN A 42 -25.24 0.18 22.62
CA GLN A 42 -24.05 -0.34 23.32
C GLN A 42 -24.10 -1.87 23.48
N SER A 43 -25.23 -2.44 23.90
CA SER A 43 -25.39 -3.87 24.14
C SER A 43 -25.16 -4.75 22.89
N ARG A 44 -25.30 -4.17 21.70
CA ARG A 44 -25.15 -4.86 20.41
C ARG A 44 -23.96 -4.40 19.58
N TRP A 45 -23.20 -3.43 20.05
CA TRP A 45 -22.11 -2.81 19.31
C TRP A 45 -22.50 -2.45 17.88
N SER A 46 -23.63 -1.75 17.72
CA SER A 46 -24.22 -1.42 16.43
C SER A 46 -24.85 -0.03 16.42
N TYR A 47 -24.87 0.56 15.23
CA TYR A 47 -25.65 1.75 14.94
C TYR A 47 -27.05 1.37 14.46
N GLU A 48 -28.09 2.11 14.88
CA GLU A 48 -29.43 2.01 14.34
C GLU A 48 -29.79 3.32 13.64
N CYS A 49 -30.14 3.24 12.37
CA CYS A 49 -30.48 4.40 11.57
C CYS A 49 -31.77 5.08 12.12
N LYS A 50 -31.72 6.38 12.34
CA LYS A 50 -32.89 7.14 12.82
C LYS A 50 -34.03 7.13 11.80
N LYS A 51 -33.71 7.13 10.49
CA LYS A 51 -34.71 7.22 9.41
C LYS A 51 -35.39 5.86 9.13
N CYS A 52 -34.62 4.81 8.87
CA CYS A 52 -35.18 3.52 8.39
C CYS A 52 -35.04 2.38 9.40
N ARG A 53 -34.52 2.62 10.60
CA ARG A 53 -34.33 1.65 11.69
C ARG A 53 -33.43 0.46 11.35
N SER A 54 -32.78 0.45 10.18
CA SER A 54 -31.83 -0.60 9.86
C SER A 54 -30.59 -0.53 10.76
N ARG A 55 -30.04 -1.70 11.07
CA ARG A 55 -28.87 -1.82 11.96
C ARG A 55 -27.59 -2.02 11.16
N ILE A 56 -26.56 -1.31 11.58
CA ILE A 56 -25.23 -1.34 11.00
C ILE A 56 -24.28 -1.79 12.09
N SER A 57 -23.70 -2.98 11.96
CA SER A 57 -22.69 -3.45 12.93
C SER A 57 -21.42 -2.61 12.88
N LEU A 58 -20.64 -2.64 13.95
CA LEU A 58 -19.38 -1.90 14.01
C LEU A 58 -18.39 -2.30 12.89
N ARG A 59 -18.55 -3.47 12.27
CA ARG A 59 -17.72 -3.95 11.15
C ARG A 59 -18.31 -3.69 9.76
N SER A 60 -19.60 -3.44 9.66
CA SER A 60 -20.26 -3.25 8.36
C SER A 60 -19.68 -2.04 7.61
N GLY A 61 -19.40 -2.18 6.33
CA GLY A 61 -18.79 -1.12 5.53
C GLY A 61 -17.31 -0.87 5.85
N THR A 62 -16.60 -1.81 6.49
CA THR A 62 -15.17 -1.78 6.73
C THR A 62 -14.51 -3.06 6.22
N ILE A 63 -13.18 -3.08 6.09
CA ILE A 63 -12.48 -4.31 5.66
C ILE A 63 -12.65 -5.48 6.65
N MET A 64 -13.06 -5.21 7.90
CA MET A 64 -13.37 -6.23 8.89
C MET A 64 -14.74 -6.90 8.64
N GLN A 65 -15.51 -6.42 7.67
CA GLN A 65 -16.82 -6.99 7.35
C GLN A 65 -16.70 -8.49 7.08
N SER A 66 -17.68 -9.24 7.60
CA SER A 66 -17.75 -10.71 7.52
C SER A 66 -16.62 -11.47 8.20
N SER A 67 -15.72 -10.81 8.94
CA SER A 67 -14.69 -11.48 9.72
C SER A 67 -15.23 -11.96 11.06
N LYS A 68 -14.88 -13.21 11.43
CA LYS A 68 -15.17 -13.81 12.75
C LYS A 68 -14.04 -13.58 13.77
N LEU A 69 -12.88 -13.07 13.34
CA LEU A 69 -11.77 -12.79 14.25
C LEU A 69 -12.12 -11.62 15.19
N SER A 70 -11.67 -11.66 16.43
CA SER A 70 -11.91 -10.60 17.42
C SER A 70 -11.30 -9.25 17.00
N PHE A 71 -11.80 -8.13 17.53
CA PHE A 71 -11.17 -6.82 17.33
C PHE A 71 -9.75 -6.81 17.90
N LEU A 72 -9.54 -7.43 19.05
CA LEU A 72 -8.21 -7.56 19.64
C LEU A 72 -7.24 -8.29 18.69
N THR A 73 -7.67 -9.34 17.99
CA THR A 73 -6.85 -10.03 16.99
C THR A 73 -6.49 -9.11 15.82
N TRP A 74 -7.44 -8.34 15.30
CA TRP A 74 -7.21 -7.36 14.25
C TRP A 74 -6.24 -6.25 14.70
N TYR A 75 -6.42 -5.72 15.91
CA TYR A 75 -5.57 -4.68 16.48
C TYR A 75 -4.13 -5.15 16.69
N LYS A 76 -3.94 -6.35 17.25
CA LYS A 76 -2.61 -6.98 17.38
C LYS A 76 -1.95 -7.15 16.01
N THR A 77 -2.72 -7.57 15.00
CA THR A 77 -2.20 -7.69 13.62
C THR A 77 -1.78 -6.35 13.04
N MET A 78 -2.63 -5.33 13.16
CA MET A 78 -2.30 -3.97 12.70
C MET A 78 -1.07 -3.41 13.44
N PHE A 79 -0.95 -3.68 14.74
CA PHE A 79 0.23 -3.31 15.52
C PHE A 79 1.49 -3.99 14.98
N LEU A 80 1.49 -5.32 14.82
CA LEU A 80 2.63 -6.05 14.27
C LEU A 80 3.03 -5.54 12.89
N MET A 81 2.05 -5.30 12.00
CA MET A 81 2.31 -4.78 10.65
C MET A 81 2.86 -3.35 10.65
N SER A 82 2.52 -2.52 11.64
CA SER A 82 2.96 -1.12 11.72
C SER A 82 4.24 -0.91 12.54
N ALA A 83 4.58 -1.84 13.44
CA ALA A 83 5.67 -1.68 14.42
C ALA A 83 7.07 -1.80 13.80
N THR A 84 7.20 -2.40 12.63
CA THR A 84 8.51 -2.65 12.01
C THR A 84 8.56 -2.17 10.56
N LYS A 85 9.74 -1.78 10.09
CA LYS A 85 9.98 -1.44 8.68
C LYS A 85 9.80 -2.65 7.77
N LYS A 86 10.24 -3.83 8.21
CA LYS A 86 10.03 -5.11 7.52
C LYS A 86 8.60 -5.58 7.73
N GLY A 87 8.06 -6.31 6.76
CA GLY A 87 6.77 -7.00 6.91
C GLY A 87 6.90 -8.25 7.78
N PHE A 88 5.78 -8.72 8.28
CA PHE A 88 5.64 -10.06 8.84
C PHE A 88 4.97 -10.97 7.82
N SER A 89 5.43 -12.22 7.71
CA SER A 89 4.68 -13.23 6.97
C SER A 89 3.38 -13.55 7.72
N SER A 90 2.34 -13.96 6.98
CA SER A 90 1.08 -14.38 7.63
C SER A 90 1.28 -15.57 8.58
N LYS A 91 2.33 -16.38 8.36
CA LYS A 91 2.69 -17.51 9.23
C LYS A 91 3.29 -17.04 10.56
N GLU A 92 4.15 -16.02 10.52
CA GLU A 92 4.68 -15.39 11.74
C GLU A 92 3.58 -14.71 12.53
N ILE A 93 2.68 -13.96 11.86
CA ILE A 93 1.52 -13.34 12.50
C ILE A 93 0.64 -14.40 13.15
N GLN A 94 0.36 -15.52 12.46
CA GLN A 94 -0.39 -16.64 13.03
C GLN A 94 0.24 -17.14 14.34
N LYS A 95 1.56 -17.34 14.32
CA LYS A 95 2.34 -17.81 15.49
C LYS A 95 2.27 -16.80 16.64
N GLN A 96 2.50 -15.51 16.36
CA GLN A 96 2.46 -14.44 17.37
C GLN A 96 1.07 -14.27 18.00
N LEU A 97 0.02 -14.51 17.24
CA LEU A 97 -1.36 -14.41 17.72
C LEU A 97 -1.89 -15.70 18.37
N GLY A 98 -1.13 -16.80 18.36
CA GLY A 98 -1.58 -18.11 18.83
C GLY A 98 -2.79 -18.65 18.09
N GLN A 99 -2.99 -18.26 16.82
CA GLN A 99 -4.15 -18.70 16.05
C GLN A 99 -3.95 -20.12 15.49
N LYS A 100 -4.91 -21.00 15.74
CA LYS A 100 -4.83 -22.41 15.30
C LYS A 100 -4.88 -22.55 13.78
N ARG A 101 -5.73 -21.76 13.09
CA ARG A 101 -5.95 -21.83 11.63
C ARG A 101 -5.17 -20.73 10.93
N TYR A 102 -4.55 -21.08 9.82
CA TYR A 102 -3.76 -20.16 9.00
C TYR A 102 -4.64 -19.28 8.09
N GLU A 103 -5.64 -19.86 7.45
CA GLU A 103 -6.43 -19.22 6.40
C GLU A 103 -7.13 -17.94 6.86
N PRO A 104 -7.76 -17.86 8.06
CA PRO A 104 -8.36 -16.62 8.56
C PRO A 104 -7.33 -15.52 8.79
N VAL A 105 -6.12 -15.87 9.25
CA VAL A 105 -5.03 -14.91 9.46
C VAL A 105 -4.51 -14.40 8.13
N TRP A 106 -4.28 -15.30 7.18
CA TRP A 106 -3.87 -14.95 5.83
C TRP A 106 -4.89 -14.01 5.15
N ALA A 107 -6.18 -14.35 5.21
CA ALA A 107 -7.24 -13.51 4.66
C ALA A 107 -7.30 -12.13 5.33
N MET A 108 -7.13 -12.05 6.65
CA MET A 108 -7.07 -10.79 7.40
C MET A 108 -5.90 -9.92 6.95
N VAL A 109 -4.69 -10.48 6.85
CA VAL A 109 -3.49 -9.76 6.41
C VAL A 109 -3.66 -9.25 4.98
N HIS A 110 -4.23 -10.06 4.08
CA HIS A 110 -4.50 -9.63 2.69
C HIS A 110 -5.56 -8.54 2.61
N LYS A 111 -6.59 -8.56 3.45
CA LYS A 111 -7.55 -7.45 3.57
C LYS A 111 -6.87 -6.16 4.02
N LEU A 112 -5.97 -6.22 5.00
CA LEU A 112 -5.19 -5.05 5.44
C LEU A 112 -4.30 -4.51 4.32
N ARG A 113 -3.59 -5.37 3.59
CA ARG A 113 -2.79 -4.97 2.42
C ARG A 113 -3.61 -4.30 1.33
N LYS A 114 -4.82 -4.81 1.08
CA LYS A 114 -5.77 -4.18 0.14
C LYS A 114 -6.18 -2.79 0.61
N ALA A 115 -6.53 -2.64 1.89
CA ALA A 115 -6.89 -1.34 2.46
C ALA A 115 -5.72 -0.33 2.40
N MET A 116 -4.49 -0.78 2.62
CA MET A 116 -3.30 0.04 2.45
C MET A 116 -3.18 0.58 1.02
N GLY A 117 -3.36 -0.29 0.01
CA GLY A 117 -3.35 0.09 -1.40
C GLY A 117 -4.49 1.04 -1.77
N ASN A 118 -5.73 0.73 -1.35
CA ASN A 118 -6.89 1.58 -1.59
C ASN A 118 -6.73 2.98 -0.95
N ARG A 119 -6.04 3.06 0.19
CA ARG A 119 -5.74 4.35 0.82
C ARG A 119 -4.73 5.15 0.01
N ASP A 120 -3.68 4.53 -0.49
CA ASP A 120 -2.62 5.19 -1.27
C ASP A 120 -3.07 5.51 -2.71
N ALA A 121 -4.02 4.76 -3.26
CA ALA A 121 -4.59 5.04 -4.58
C ALA A 121 -5.32 6.40 -4.65
N ARG A 122 -5.78 6.95 -3.51
CA ARG A 122 -6.46 8.25 -3.45
C ARG A 122 -5.53 9.46 -3.61
N TYR A 123 -4.24 9.25 -3.52
CA TYR A 123 -3.24 10.30 -3.72
C TYR A 123 -2.75 10.27 -5.17
N THR A 124 -2.77 11.39 -5.85
CA THR A 124 -2.16 11.59 -7.16
C THR A 124 -0.77 12.20 -6.96
N LEU A 125 0.24 11.68 -7.66
CA LEU A 125 1.60 12.22 -7.58
C LEU A 125 1.68 13.54 -8.35
N GLU A 126 2.40 14.52 -7.79
CA GLU A 126 2.49 15.88 -8.33
C GLU A 126 3.95 16.34 -8.45
N GLY A 127 4.22 17.28 -9.35
CA GLY A 127 5.53 17.94 -9.51
C GLY A 127 6.54 17.08 -10.25
N MET A 128 7.69 16.80 -9.65
CA MET A 128 8.78 16.04 -10.29
C MET A 128 8.65 14.56 -9.98
N ILE A 129 8.41 13.74 -11.01
CA ILE A 129 8.14 12.30 -10.87
C ILE A 129 9.22 11.51 -11.61
N GLU A 130 9.91 10.63 -10.89
CA GLU A 130 10.73 9.58 -11.48
C GLU A 130 9.84 8.36 -11.77
N PHE A 131 9.95 7.80 -12.96
CA PHE A 131 9.21 6.60 -13.39
C PHE A 131 10.16 5.58 -14.00
N ASP A 132 10.07 4.32 -13.54
CA ASP A 132 10.80 3.18 -14.12
C ASP A 132 10.09 1.87 -13.84
N GLU A 133 10.45 0.84 -14.58
CA GLU A 133 9.92 -0.51 -14.43
C GLU A 133 10.91 -1.43 -13.70
N GLY A 134 10.37 -2.26 -12.82
CA GLY A 134 11.15 -3.29 -12.12
C GLY A 134 10.56 -4.68 -12.28
N TYR A 135 11.41 -5.68 -12.57
CA TYR A 135 10.99 -7.08 -12.62
C TYR A 135 11.10 -7.72 -11.24
N PHE A 136 9.99 -8.30 -10.77
CA PHE A 136 9.90 -8.96 -9.47
C PHE A 136 9.69 -10.46 -9.66
N THR A 137 10.48 -11.27 -8.96
CA THR A 137 10.37 -12.73 -9.02
C THR A 137 9.09 -13.20 -8.31
N VAL A 138 8.32 -14.04 -8.99
CA VAL A 138 7.11 -14.68 -8.48
C VAL A 138 7.19 -16.19 -8.68
N GLU A 139 6.32 -16.91 -7.97
CA GLU A 139 6.20 -18.38 -8.12
C GLU A 139 5.66 -18.70 -9.51
N SER A 140 6.38 -19.49 -10.26
CA SER A 140 5.99 -20.09 -11.54
C SER A 140 5.86 -21.59 -11.41
N SER A 141 4.99 -22.21 -12.20
CA SER A 141 4.89 -23.68 -12.28
C SER A 141 6.10 -24.27 -13.02
N GLU A 142 6.43 -25.54 -12.75
CA GLU A 142 7.51 -26.25 -13.43
C GLU A 142 7.30 -26.27 -14.96
N ILE A 143 6.06 -26.44 -15.42
CA ILE A 143 5.68 -26.43 -16.83
C ILE A 143 5.93 -25.06 -17.50
N GLU A 144 5.74 -23.97 -16.75
CA GLU A 144 6.04 -22.63 -17.25
C GLU A 144 7.54 -22.35 -17.30
N GLN A 145 8.33 -22.94 -16.39
CA GLN A 145 9.80 -22.80 -16.38
C GLN A 145 10.47 -23.52 -17.55
N GLU A 146 9.93 -24.65 -18.01
CA GLU A 146 10.44 -25.38 -19.18
C GLU A 146 10.26 -24.62 -20.51
N LYS A 147 9.27 -23.72 -20.59
CA LYS A 147 9.01 -22.87 -21.77
C LYS A 147 9.91 -21.63 -21.85
N GLY A 148 10.91 -21.52 -21.01
CA GLY A 148 11.82 -20.44 -20.70
C GLY A 148 12.11 -19.43 -21.81
N ILE A 149 11.35 -18.33 -21.83
CA ILE A 149 11.68 -17.14 -22.59
C ILE A 149 12.64 -16.29 -21.75
N ARG A 150 13.81 -15.96 -22.29
CA ARG A 150 14.75 -15.03 -21.66
C ARG A 150 14.42 -13.59 -22.06
N GLY A 151 14.53 -12.62 -21.13
CA GLY A 151 14.31 -11.20 -21.40
C GLY A 151 13.01 -10.66 -20.83
N ARG A 152 12.43 -9.65 -21.49
CA ARG A 152 11.11 -9.06 -21.15
C ARG A 152 10.03 -10.14 -21.30
N GLY A 153 9.23 -10.34 -20.25
CA GLY A 153 8.24 -11.43 -20.20
C GLY A 153 8.80 -12.80 -19.76
N ALA A 154 10.00 -12.84 -19.15
CA ALA A 154 10.56 -14.06 -18.60
C ALA A 154 9.60 -14.68 -17.56
N VAL A 155 9.37 -16.00 -17.71
CA VAL A 155 8.53 -16.79 -16.81
C VAL A 155 8.99 -16.63 -15.37
N GLY A 156 8.03 -16.47 -14.44
CA GLY A 156 8.33 -16.25 -13.02
C GLY A 156 8.75 -14.82 -12.67
N LYS A 157 8.49 -13.85 -13.55
CA LYS A 157 8.71 -12.43 -13.28
C LYS A 157 7.48 -11.61 -13.64
N GLU A 158 7.09 -10.75 -12.72
CA GLU A 158 6.06 -9.74 -12.93
C GLU A 158 6.72 -8.37 -13.15
N ASN A 159 6.18 -7.60 -14.09
CA ASN A 159 6.60 -6.24 -14.32
C ASN A 159 5.85 -5.28 -13.38
N VAL A 160 6.58 -4.36 -12.76
CA VAL A 160 6.03 -3.40 -11.81
C VAL A 160 6.50 -2.01 -12.17
N ALA A 161 5.55 -1.12 -12.48
CA ALA A 161 5.81 0.31 -12.58
C ALA A 161 6.04 0.89 -11.17
N ILE A 162 7.15 1.57 -10.99
CA ILE A 162 7.51 2.29 -9.77
C ILE A 162 7.57 3.78 -10.09
N MET A 163 6.90 4.57 -9.27
CA MET A 163 6.85 6.02 -9.39
C MET A 163 7.31 6.64 -8.08
N ALA A 164 8.11 7.69 -8.17
CA ALA A 164 8.62 8.41 -7.02
C ALA A 164 8.45 9.93 -7.22
N GLU A 165 7.64 10.55 -6.36
CA GLU A 165 7.50 12.01 -6.31
C GLU A 165 8.69 12.59 -5.55
N SER A 166 9.50 13.42 -6.20
CA SER A 166 10.67 14.04 -5.62
C SER A 166 10.54 15.56 -5.59
N THR A 167 11.27 16.18 -4.66
CA THR A 167 11.36 17.63 -4.54
C THR A 167 12.83 18.01 -4.41
N VAL A 168 13.25 19.04 -5.13
CA VAL A 168 14.59 19.62 -4.96
C VAL A 168 14.63 20.38 -3.64
N LEU A 169 15.63 20.07 -2.84
CA LEU A 169 15.97 20.84 -1.64
C LEU A 169 17.29 21.57 -1.91
N GLU A 170 17.30 22.87 -1.61
CA GLU A 170 18.50 23.68 -1.63
C GLU A 170 18.84 24.08 -0.20
N ASP A 171 20.03 23.73 0.23
CA ASP A 171 20.56 24.14 1.52
C ASP A 171 20.94 25.62 1.45
N VAL A 172 20.30 26.45 2.26
CA VAL A 172 20.41 27.91 2.19
C VAL A 172 21.83 28.40 2.58
N GLU A 173 22.55 27.65 3.43
CA GLU A 173 23.86 28.03 3.91
C GLU A 173 24.96 27.60 2.96
N SER A 174 24.88 26.38 2.43
CA SER A 174 25.91 25.79 1.57
C SER A 174 25.63 25.92 0.06
N GLY A 175 24.41 26.31 -0.34
CA GLY A 175 23.94 26.31 -1.74
C GLY A 175 23.84 24.92 -2.36
N LYS A 176 24.00 23.86 -1.54
CA LYS A 176 24.03 22.47 -2.02
C LYS A 176 22.62 22.00 -2.36
N LYS A 177 22.43 21.58 -3.61
CA LYS A 177 21.17 20.98 -4.07
C LYS A 177 21.13 19.49 -3.75
N SER A 178 20.00 19.05 -3.21
CA SER A 178 19.70 17.65 -2.97
C SER A 178 18.25 17.35 -3.38
N THR A 179 17.86 16.08 -3.47
CA THR A 179 16.48 15.70 -3.74
C THR A 179 15.93 14.89 -2.58
N GLN A 180 14.71 15.20 -2.18
CA GLN A 180 13.96 14.41 -1.19
C GLN A 180 12.76 13.77 -1.87
N CYS A 181 12.57 12.47 -1.65
CA CYS A 181 11.36 11.82 -2.11
C CYS A 181 10.24 11.97 -1.09
N ARG A 182 9.06 12.41 -1.56
CA ARG A 182 7.85 12.61 -0.75
C ARG A 182 6.98 11.38 -0.74
N TYR A 183 6.60 10.89 -1.93
CA TYR A 183 5.62 9.85 -2.09
C TYR A 183 6.03 8.82 -3.15
N PHE A 184 5.60 7.58 -2.97
CA PHE A 184 5.89 6.48 -3.89
C PHE A 184 4.61 5.78 -4.30
N LYS A 185 4.58 5.25 -5.53
CA LYS A 185 3.57 4.29 -5.99
C LYS A 185 4.25 3.09 -6.64
N ALA A 186 3.60 1.92 -6.53
CA ALA A 186 4.01 0.69 -7.21
C ALA A 186 2.77 0.01 -7.79
N LYS A 187 2.76 -0.26 -9.09
CA LYS A 187 1.64 -0.91 -9.78
C LYS A 187 2.14 -2.08 -10.62
N VAL A 188 1.63 -3.27 -10.35
CA VAL A 188 1.89 -4.45 -11.19
C VAL A 188 1.23 -4.22 -12.54
N LEU A 189 2.01 -4.38 -13.60
CA LEU A 189 1.55 -4.27 -14.98
C LEU A 189 1.14 -5.66 -15.48
N THR A 190 0.02 -5.77 -16.19
CA THR A 190 -0.44 -7.04 -16.76
C THR A 190 0.30 -7.40 -18.05
N ASP A 191 0.84 -6.40 -18.72
CA ASP A 191 1.65 -6.53 -19.93
C ASP A 191 2.73 -5.44 -19.99
N HIS A 192 3.53 -5.44 -21.06
CA HIS A 192 4.63 -4.50 -21.30
C HIS A 192 4.29 -3.46 -22.38
N THR A 193 2.99 -3.25 -22.64
CA THR A 193 2.55 -2.34 -23.69
C THR A 193 2.63 -0.89 -23.26
N ALA A 194 2.88 0.01 -24.21
CA ALA A 194 2.82 1.44 -23.99
C ALA A 194 1.44 1.89 -23.49
N GLU A 195 0.37 1.25 -23.95
CA GLU A 195 -1.00 1.54 -23.53
C GLU A 195 -1.19 1.36 -22.02
N GLN A 196 -0.73 0.25 -21.44
CA GLN A 196 -0.84 0.01 -20.01
C GLN A 196 0.01 0.97 -19.17
N ILE A 197 1.20 1.34 -19.67
CA ILE A 197 2.05 2.35 -19.04
C ILE A 197 1.33 3.69 -19.05
N ASN A 198 0.78 4.10 -20.19
CA ASN A 198 0.04 5.36 -20.35
C ASN A 198 -1.17 5.42 -19.41
N GLN A 199 -1.96 4.34 -19.34
CA GLN A 199 -3.07 4.23 -18.39
C GLN A 199 -2.57 4.37 -16.95
N THR A 200 -1.46 3.72 -16.59
CA THR A 200 -0.88 3.79 -15.25
C THR A 200 -0.46 5.21 -14.87
N ILE A 201 0.10 5.95 -15.82
CA ILE A 201 0.49 7.35 -15.64
C ILE A 201 -0.75 8.22 -15.44
N GLN A 202 -1.75 8.14 -16.30
CA GLN A 202 -3.00 8.90 -16.18
C GLN A 202 -3.73 8.66 -14.84
N GLU A 203 -3.74 7.42 -14.35
CA GLU A 203 -4.38 7.08 -13.07
C GLU A 203 -3.57 7.51 -11.84
N SER A 204 -2.27 7.77 -11.98
CA SER A 204 -1.35 7.91 -10.84
C SER A 204 -0.67 9.25 -10.72
N ILE A 205 -0.53 10.00 -11.81
CA ILE A 205 0.27 11.22 -11.91
C ILE A 205 -0.61 12.35 -12.41
N ASP A 206 -0.45 13.54 -11.81
CA ASP A 206 -1.13 14.76 -12.22
C ASP A 206 -0.59 15.23 -13.59
N GLU A 207 -1.50 15.71 -14.47
CA GLU A 207 -1.17 16.16 -15.82
C GLU A 207 -0.15 17.32 -15.87
N LYS A 208 -0.07 18.12 -14.78
CA LYS A 208 0.89 19.24 -14.64
C LYS A 208 2.26 18.81 -14.10
N SER A 209 2.53 17.52 -14.09
CA SER A 209 3.79 16.98 -13.56
C SER A 209 4.87 16.91 -14.63
N ILE A 210 6.11 16.94 -14.18
CA ILE A 210 7.32 16.69 -14.98
C ILE A 210 7.73 15.24 -14.71
N VAL A 211 7.75 14.40 -15.74
CA VAL A 211 8.07 12.97 -15.60
C VAL A 211 9.45 12.68 -16.20
N PHE A 212 10.30 12.04 -15.39
CA PHE A 212 11.62 11.58 -15.78
C PHE A 212 11.61 10.07 -16.01
N THR A 213 12.11 9.60 -17.16
CA THR A 213 12.22 8.17 -17.49
C THR A 213 13.55 7.87 -18.17
N ASP A 214 13.87 6.58 -18.34
CA ASP A 214 14.88 6.16 -19.30
C ASP A 214 14.36 6.30 -20.76
N LYS A 215 15.27 6.06 -21.73
CA LYS A 215 14.93 6.12 -23.16
C LYS A 215 14.31 4.82 -23.69
N SER A 216 13.36 4.23 -22.98
CA SER A 216 12.61 3.09 -23.47
C SER A 216 11.56 3.50 -24.50
N THR A 217 11.40 2.70 -25.55
CA THR A 217 10.35 2.89 -26.57
C THR A 217 8.93 2.79 -26.00
N SER A 218 8.75 2.11 -24.87
CA SER A 218 7.47 1.99 -24.16
C SER A 218 6.97 3.32 -23.58
N TYR A 219 7.81 4.35 -23.51
CA TYR A 219 7.50 5.66 -22.92
C TYR A 219 7.25 6.78 -23.94
N ILE A 220 7.16 6.44 -25.22
CA ILE A 220 7.11 7.44 -26.30
C ILE A 220 5.88 8.36 -26.21
N ASP A 221 4.77 7.88 -25.70
CA ASP A 221 3.52 8.61 -25.64
C ASP A 221 3.29 9.38 -24.32
N ILE A 222 4.18 9.27 -23.34
CA ILE A 222 4.01 9.88 -22.00
C ILE A 222 3.83 11.41 -22.12
N SER A 223 4.53 12.05 -23.04
CA SER A 223 4.41 13.49 -23.31
C SER A 223 3.00 13.99 -23.65
N LYS A 224 2.07 13.07 -23.99
CA LYS A 224 0.67 13.42 -24.25
C LYS A 224 -0.17 13.57 -22.98
N PHE A 225 0.32 13.09 -21.83
CA PHE A 225 -0.44 12.95 -20.59
C PHE A 225 0.14 13.75 -19.42
N VAL A 226 1.31 14.38 -19.61
CA VAL A 226 2.00 15.17 -18.59
C VAL A 226 2.52 16.47 -19.21
N GLU A 227 2.81 17.46 -18.37
CA GLU A 227 3.27 18.78 -18.83
C GLU A 227 4.62 18.69 -19.53
N LEU A 228 5.55 17.91 -18.98
CA LEU A 228 6.89 17.71 -19.56
C LEU A 228 7.36 16.27 -19.32
N HIS A 229 7.85 15.64 -20.39
CA HIS A 229 8.51 14.34 -20.30
C HIS A 229 9.98 14.46 -20.66
N ILE A 230 10.84 14.15 -19.70
CA ILE A 230 12.31 14.22 -19.84
C ILE A 230 12.84 12.79 -19.89
N THR A 231 13.54 12.45 -20.97
CA THR A 231 14.13 11.13 -21.13
C THR A 231 15.65 11.20 -21.13
N GLU A 232 16.29 10.35 -20.31
CA GLU A 232 17.74 10.24 -20.29
C GLU A 232 18.19 8.81 -20.60
N LYS A 233 19.28 8.66 -21.36
CA LYS A 233 19.84 7.33 -21.60
C LYS A 233 20.41 6.79 -20.30
N SER A 234 19.91 5.62 -19.89
CA SER A 234 20.38 4.98 -18.66
C SER A 234 21.89 4.67 -18.73
N ASN A 235 22.64 5.25 -17.82
CA ASN A 235 24.04 4.95 -17.53
C ASN A 235 24.27 4.95 -16.02
N LYS A 236 25.50 4.63 -15.56
CA LYS A 236 25.81 4.57 -14.12
C LYS A 236 25.65 5.89 -13.38
N GLU A 237 25.78 7.01 -14.08
CA GLU A 237 25.69 8.37 -13.52
C GLU A 237 24.23 8.84 -13.50
N THR A 238 23.51 8.76 -14.62
CA THR A 238 22.11 9.15 -14.69
C THR A 238 21.21 8.30 -13.78
N THR A 239 21.51 7.01 -13.62
CA THR A 239 20.82 6.14 -12.66
C THR A 239 20.95 6.63 -11.22
N LYS A 240 22.05 7.30 -10.87
CA LYS A 240 22.27 7.84 -9.51
C LYS A 240 21.68 9.23 -9.30
N GLU A 241 21.48 9.99 -10.34
CA GLU A 241 21.03 11.38 -10.28
C GLU A 241 19.56 11.53 -10.67
N THR A 242 19.19 11.12 -11.87
CA THR A 242 17.87 11.39 -12.45
C THR A 242 16.79 10.39 -11.98
N LEU A 243 17.12 9.09 -11.88
CA LEU A 243 16.17 8.03 -11.49
C LEU A 243 16.54 7.37 -10.13
N LYS A 244 17.17 8.16 -9.27
CA LYS A 244 17.71 7.71 -7.98
C LYS A 244 16.66 7.04 -7.09
N TRP A 245 15.50 7.69 -6.93
CA TRP A 245 14.51 7.25 -5.96
C TRP A 245 13.74 6.03 -6.42
N VAL A 246 13.44 5.90 -7.72
CA VAL A 246 12.82 4.69 -8.25
C VAL A 246 13.75 3.48 -8.13
N HIS A 247 15.05 3.62 -8.45
CA HIS A 247 16.03 2.55 -8.31
C HIS A 247 16.24 2.12 -6.84
N ILE A 248 16.30 3.09 -5.91
CA ILE A 248 16.34 2.81 -4.47
C ILE A 248 15.09 2.05 -4.05
N THR A 249 13.91 2.46 -4.53
CA THR A 249 12.64 1.84 -4.18
C THR A 249 12.53 0.43 -4.73
N ILE A 250 12.89 0.19 -6.00
CA ILE A 250 12.94 -1.14 -6.63
C ILE A 250 13.85 -2.08 -5.82
N SER A 251 15.05 -1.62 -5.49
CA SER A 251 16.04 -2.40 -4.74
C SER A 251 15.55 -2.73 -3.32
N ASN A 252 14.95 -1.76 -2.64
CA ASN A 252 14.40 -1.95 -1.30
C ASN A 252 13.18 -2.87 -1.31
N ALA A 253 12.28 -2.74 -2.28
CA ALA A 253 11.13 -3.61 -2.45
C ALA A 253 11.55 -5.06 -2.69
N LYS A 254 12.48 -5.30 -3.63
CA LYS A 254 13.03 -6.64 -3.90
C LYS A 254 13.65 -7.27 -2.65
N ARG A 255 14.48 -6.54 -1.91
CA ARG A 255 15.09 -7.03 -0.66
C ARG A 255 14.05 -7.31 0.41
N ASN A 256 13.03 -6.45 0.55
CA ASN A 256 11.96 -6.64 1.52
C ASN A 256 11.15 -7.91 1.20
N LEU A 257 10.79 -8.11 -0.07
CA LEU A 257 10.01 -9.28 -0.49
C LEU A 257 10.81 -10.58 -0.33
N LEU A 258 12.06 -10.61 -0.80
CA LEU A 258 12.94 -11.78 -0.67
C LEU A 258 13.24 -12.13 0.79
N GLY A 259 13.45 -11.14 1.64
CA GLY A 259 13.76 -11.36 3.06
C GLY A 259 12.58 -11.87 3.91
N ASN A 260 11.35 -11.65 3.47
CA ASN A 260 10.15 -12.02 4.24
C ASN A 260 9.33 -13.15 3.61
N TYR A 261 9.43 -13.35 2.29
CA TYR A 261 8.56 -14.28 1.55
C TYR A 261 9.38 -15.09 0.57
N HIS A 262 9.44 -16.42 0.76
CA HIS A 262 10.17 -17.30 -0.15
C HIS A 262 9.49 -17.47 -1.50
N LYS A 263 8.15 -17.45 -1.52
CA LYS A 263 7.33 -17.62 -2.72
C LYS A 263 6.12 -16.70 -2.68
N ILE A 264 5.95 -15.93 -3.74
CA ILE A 264 4.80 -15.05 -3.92
C ILE A 264 4.15 -15.44 -5.24
N LYS A 265 2.86 -15.80 -5.22
CA LYS A 265 2.09 -15.98 -6.47
C LYS A 265 1.84 -14.61 -7.10
N GLY A 266 2.07 -14.49 -8.42
CA GLY A 266 1.95 -13.23 -9.16
C GLY A 266 0.66 -12.47 -8.86
N LYS A 267 -0.50 -13.15 -8.84
CA LYS A 267 -1.81 -12.57 -8.51
C LYS A 267 -1.90 -11.84 -7.15
N TYR A 268 -0.94 -12.07 -6.24
CA TYR A 268 -0.91 -11.41 -4.94
C TYR A 268 0.22 -10.38 -4.81
N LEU A 269 1.10 -10.26 -5.80
CA LEU A 269 2.27 -9.37 -5.73
C LEU A 269 1.86 -7.94 -5.39
N GLN A 270 0.80 -7.42 -6.03
CA GLN A 270 0.29 -6.07 -5.76
C GLN A 270 -0.03 -5.84 -4.27
N LEU A 271 -0.59 -6.82 -3.58
CA LEU A 271 -0.93 -6.68 -2.16
C LEU A 271 0.32 -6.55 -1.28
N TYR A 272 1.39 -7.26 -1.61
CA TYR A 272 2.67 -7.14 -0.89
C TYR A 272 3.35 -5.80 -1.17
N LEU A 273 3.28 -5.32 -2.40
CA LEU A 273 3.77 -3.99 -2.78
C LEU A 273 2.96 -2.88 -2.10
N ASN A 274 1.64 -3.05 -1.97
CA ASN A 274 0.79 -2.10 -1.22
C ASN A 274 1.25 -1.93 0.23
N GLU A 275 1.57 -3.03 0.94
CA GLU A 275 2.11 -2.94 2.30
C GLU A 275 3.46 -2.21 2.32
N PHE A 276 4.36 -2.57 1.41
CA PHE A 276 5.68 -1.97 1.32
C PHE A 276 5.60 -0.45 1.07
N VAL A 277 4.84 -0.05 0.05
CA VAL A 277 4.68 1.36 -0.34
C VAL A 277 3.95 2.15 0.74
N TYR A 278 2.88 1.61 1.31
CA TYR A 278 2.13 2.25 2.40
C TYR A 278 3.03 2.61 3.59
N LYS A 279 3.90 1.68 4.00
CA LYS A 279 4.86 1.90 5.11
C LYS A 279 5.95 2.89 4.70
N LEU A 280 6.44 2.82 3.47
CA LEU A 280 7.45 3.73 2.94
C LEU A 280 6.93 5.17 2.89
N ASN A 281 5.69 5.38 2.43
CA ASN A 281 5.06 6.70 2.36
C ASN A 281 4.79 7.32 3.74
N ARG A 282 4.70 6.49 4.77
CA ARG A 282 4.43 6.91 6.16
C ARG A 282 5.60 6.74 7.10
N ARG A 283 6.82 6.63 6.56
CA ARG A 283 8.05 6.39 7.34
C ARG A 283 8.34 7.47 8.39
N TYR A 284 7.80 8.68 8.19
CA TYR A 284 7.94 9.80 9.12
C TYR A 284 6.79 9.91 10.14
N PHE A 285 5.77 9.05 10.06
CA PHE A 285 4.65 9.10 11.00
C PHE A 285 4.92 8.34 12.30
N GLU A 286 6.02 7.58 12.35
CA GLU A 286 6.46 6.88 13.56
C GLU A 286 5.31 6.21 14.33
N GLU A 287 5.03 6.71 15.54
CA GLU A 287 3.97 6.15 16.41
C GLU A 287 2.56 6.26 15.84
N LYS A 288 2.30 7.24 14.95
CA LYS A 288 0.99 7.47 14.34
C LYS A 288 0.66 6.49 13.21
N LEU A 289 1.62 5.64 12.79
CA LEU A 289 1.39 4.68 11.70
C LEU A 289 0.29 3.67 12.04
N PHE A 290 0.20 3.23 13.29
CA PHE A 290 -0.86 2.34 13.76
C PHE A 290 -2.26 2.97 13.58
N ASP A 291 -2.46 4.20 14.05
CA ASP A 291 -3.75 4.89 13.94
C ASP A 291 -4.13 5.14 12.47
N ARG A 292 -3.14 5.46 11.62
CA ARG A 292 -3.36 5.57 10.18
C ARG A 292 -3.82 4.26 9.55
N LEU A 293 -3.34 3.13 10.05
CA LEU A 293 -3.78 1.81 9.58
C LEU A 293 -5.19 1.46 10.09
N VAL A 294 -5.56 1.85 11.31
CA VAL A 294 -6.94 1.74 11.80
C VAL A 294 -7.90 2.55 10.93
N ILE A 295 -7.54 3.79 10.59
CA ILE A 295 -8.34 4.63 9.68
C ILE A 295 -8.45 3.98 8.29
N ALA A 296 -7.35 3.47 7.74
CA ALA A 296 -7.38 2.77 6.46
C ALA A 296 -8.28 1.52 6.49
N ASN A 297 -8.34 0.82 7.62
CA ASN A 297 -9.25 -0.31 7.84
C ASN A 297 -10.72 0.12 7.73
N ILE A 298 -11.07 1.29 8.24
CA ILE A 298 -12.44 1.81 8.20
C ILE A 298 -12.82 2.29 6.79
N THR A 299 -11.91 2.95 6.09
CA THR A 299 -12.16 3.64 4.81
C THR A 299 -11.75 2.85 3.57
N GLY A 300 -11.16 1.68 3.73
CA GLY A 300 -10.46 0.94 2.67
C GLY A 300 -11.28 -0.15 1.95
N LEU A 301 -12.62 -0.14 2.07
CA LEU A 301 -13.49 -1.02 1.29
C LEU A 301 -13.58 -0.58 -0.16
#